data_9d13c06bc86ab28d38b31fb9f5bbfde9
#
_entry.id   9d13c06bc86ab28d38b31fb9f5bbfde9
#
_cell.length_a   1.000
_cell.length_b   1.000
_cell.length_c   1.000
_cell.angle_alpha   90.00
_cell.angle_beta   90.00
_cell.angle_gamma   90.00
#
_symmetry.space_group_name_H-M   'P 1'
#
loop_
_entity.id
_entity.type
_entity.pdbx_description
1 polymer ?
#
loop_
_entity_poly.entity_id
_entity_poly.type
_entity_poly.pdbx_seq_one_letter_code
_entity_poly.pdbx_strand_id
1 'polypeptide(L)'
;MKAREVDNLMEKKETEKVTSNFGKKGWGVIIYVGVLYYFMIGMTVDGLNVLVPGLSELHGMDYNQVLAISTPAGIIALISCMFYGWLASKKGAQFTAVLCLVLGGFATIWYGNANTIMAYAISLTLMVSLVNGFSNIAGNVYMANWFPRKKGLALGWATMGMNLASATIVIILNALAVRFGGMNISVTIIGVFMIVLAVFTKIFMKGTPEEAGCTPDNLPLDYMKKEKQDNYVPKLTYMKVFKTKETWLMAVSYGVNGLVTVGVMSQLVPRLMERGYELNTAIMMLTIAAIVGIAGSYAWGVVDQKWGTKTASLCFAIWYIVGIGFNLIDNTICLYISLFMIGVAIGGNANFPPSMVTTIFGRKEFPLAFTVMNTIQGVIRNLAFVVLAIAISITGSFTGAYIVFMGIEVISLIAMLLLNDKPKEIED
;
A
#
# COMPACT_ATOMS: atom_id res chain seq x y z
N MET A 1 37.21 -11.88 -21.94
CA MET A 1 36.15 -12.50 -21.13
C MET A 1 36.37 -12.31 -19.63
N LYS A 2 37.49 -12.71 -19.04
CA LYS A 2 37.77 -12.55 -17.59
C LYS A 2 37.77 -11.12 -17.04
N ALA A 3 38.24 -10.13 -17.81
CA ALA A 3 38.20 -8.72 -17.34
C ALA A 3 36.77 -8.17 -17.22
N ARG A 4 35.85 -8.50 -18.14
CA ARG A 4 34.43 -8.13 -18.07
C ARG A 4 33.68 -8.81 -16.92
N GLU A 5 34.04 -10.03 -16.57
CA GLU A 5 33.45 -10.74 -15.40
C GLU A 5 33.92 -10.13 -14.08
N VAL A 6 35.19 -9.72 -14.00
CA VAL A 6 35.74 -9.05 -12.81
C VAL A 6 35.13 -7.64 -12.66
N ASP A 7 34.99 -6.89 -13.77
CA ASP A 7 34.28 -5.59 -13.74
C ASP A 7 32.81 -5.73 -13.36
N ASN A 8 32.10 -6.74 -13.87
CA ASN A 8 30.70 -7.04 -13.46
C ASN A 8 30.62 -7.50 -11.99
N LEU A 9 31.61 -8.22 -11.48
CA LEU A 9 31.65 -8.64 -10.06
C LEU A 9 32.02 -7.47 -9.14
N MET A 10 32.88 -6.57 -9.57
CA MET A 10 33.22 -5.35 -8.82
C MET A 10 32.02 -4.35 -8.86
N GLU A 11 31.43 -4.16 -10.02
CA GLU A 11 30.22 -3.35 -10.19
C GLU A 11 29.04 -3.90 -9.36
N LYS A 12 28.90 -5.22 -9.25
CA LYS A 12 27.92 -5.90 -8.40
C LYS A 12 28.22 -5.72 -6.90
N LYS A 13 29.49 -5.75 -6.49
CA LYS A 13 29.90 -5.51 -5.10
C LYS A 13 29.78 -4.05 -4.64
N GLU A 14 29.96 -3.06 -5.52
CA GLU A 14 29.74 -1.65 -5.20
C GLU A 14 28.25 -1.30 -5.13
N THR A 15 27.39 -1.98 -5.88
CA THR A 15 25.92 -1.81 -5.82
C THR A 15 25.26 -2.52 -4.64
N GLU A 16 25.96 -3.47 -4.00
CA GLU A 16 25.44 -4.29 -2.89
C GLU A 16 25.46 -3.61 -1.51
N LYS A 17 26.03 -2.43 -1.34
CA LYS A 17 25.90 -1.70 -0.06
C LYS A 17 24.50 -1.14 0.07
N VAL A 18 23.68 -1.75 0.96
CA VAL A 18 22.40 -1.18 1.41
C VAL A 18 22.70 0.17 2.04
N THR A 19 22.45 1.23 1.29
CA THR A 19 22.73 2.59 1.73
C THR A 19 21.48 3.44 1.62
N SER A 20 21.17 4.20 2.68
CA SER A 20 20.09 5.20 2.70
C SER A 20 20.50 6.52 2.04
N ASN A 21 21.55 6.53 1.24
CA ASN A 21 21.96 7.73 0.49
C ASN A 21 21.05 7.93 -0.74
N PHE A 22 19.90 8.59 -0.51
CA PHE A 22 18.94 8.96 -1.55
C PHE A 22 19.16 10.39 -2.07
N GLY A 23 20.08 11.15 -1.49
CA GLY A 23 20.24 12.58 -1.73
C GLY A 23 19.09 13.42 -1.13
N LYS A 24 19.27 14.74 -1.02
CA LYS A 24 18.27 15.64 -0.41
C LYS A 24 16.92 15.58 -1.13
N LYS A 25 16.91 15.60 -2.47
CA LYS A 25 15.67 15.57 -3.27
C LYS A 25 15.01 14.19 -3.20
N GLY A 26 15.78 13.10 -3.20
CA GLY A 26 15.25 11.75 -3.05
C GLY A 26 14.57 11.55 -1.69
N TRP A 27 15.17 12.01 -0.59
CA TRP A 27 14.50 12.02 0.72
C TRP A 27 13.22 12.85 0.72
N GLY A 28 13.22 14.01 0.03
CA GLY A 28 12.01 14.82 -0.14
C GLY A 28 10.87 14.03 -0.82
N VAL A 29 11.20 13.24 -1.85
CA VAL A 29 10.20 12.39 -2.53
C VAL A 29 9.72 11.25 -1.64
N ILE A 30 10.60 10.59 -0.88
CA ILE A 30 10.21 9.52 0.06
C ILE A 30 9.22 10.06 1.11
N ILE A 31 9.54 11.20 1.73
CA ILE A 31 8.67 11.83 2.73
C ILE A 31 7.34 12.26 2.10
N TYR A 32 7.39 12.86 0.92
CA TYR A 32 6.19 13.27 0.19
C TYR A 32 5.27 12.06 -0.11
N VAL A 33 5.82 10.98 -0.65
CA VAL A 33 5.04 9.76 -0.91
C VAL A 33 4.53 9.15 0.40
N GLY A 34 5.31 9.20 1.47
CA GLY A 34 4.85 8.82 2.82
C GLY A 34 3.62 9.61 3.27
N VAL A 35 3.56 10.92 2.99
CA VAL A 35 2.37 11.75 3.25
C VAL A 35 1.20 11.33 2.36
N LEU A 36 1.42 11.02 1.07
CA LEU A 36 0.35 10.49 0.20
C LEU A 36 -0.21 9.16 0.74
N TYR A 37 0.64 8.26 1.20
CA TYR A 37 0.25 6.98 1.80
C TYR A 37 -0.45 7.16 3.15
N TYR A 38 -0.07 8.16 3.93
CA TYR A 38 -0.79 8.55 5.14
C TYR A 38 -2.25 8.87 4.85
N PHE A 39 -2.52 9.70 3.83
CA PHE A 39 -3.90 10.00 3.43
C PHE A 39 -4.63 8.79 2.86
N MET A 40 -3.94 7.88 2.18
CA MET A 40 -4.56 6.66 1.67
C MET A 40 -5.20 5.85 2.81
N ILE A 41 -4.42 5.47 3.80
CA ILE A 41 -4.93 4.69 4.94
C ILE A 41 -5.85 5.55 5.80
N GLY A 42 -5.46 6.80 6.04
CA GLY A 42 -6.22 7.72 6.89
C GLY A 42 -7.62 8.03 6.40
N MET A 43 -7.85 8.12 5.10
CA MET A 43 -9.15 8.51 4.56
C MET A 43 -9.97 7.34 4.00
N THR A 44 -9.32 6.24 3.61
CA THR A 44 -10.02 5.13 2.94
C THR A 44 -10.14 3.86 3.77
N VAL A 45 -9.46 3.79 4.92
CA VAL A 45 -9.48 2.63 5.81
C VAL A 45 -9.75 3.06 7.25
N ASP A 46 -8.74 3.56 7.96
CA ASP A 46 -8.82 3.76 9.41
C ASP A 46 -9.70 4.96 9.79
N GLY A 47 -9.66 6.03 9.02
CA GLY A 47 -10.50 7.20 9.26
C GLY A 47 -12.00 6.90 9.12
N LEU A 48 -12.37 5.93 8.28
CA LEU A 48 -13.77 5.54 8.12
C LEU A 48 -14.40 5.04 9.43
N ASN A 49 -13.60 4.50 10.35
CA ASN A 49 -14.08 4.04 11.66
C ASN A 49 -14.70 5.16 12.51
N VAL A 50 -14.30 6.40 12.30
CA VAL A 50 -14.88 7.58 12.98
C VAL A 50 -15.67 8.48 12.05
N LEU A 51 -15.34 8.52 10.75
CA LEU A 51 -16.05 9.33 9.78
C LEU A 51 -17.44 8.78 9.49
N VAL A 52 -17.60 7.46 9.35
CA VAL A 52 -18.90 6.84 9.07
C VAL A 52 -19.88 7.11 10.22
N PRO A 53 -19.61 6.75 11.50
CA PRO A 53 -20.52 7.05 12.58
C PRO A 53 -20.71 8.56 12.81
N GLY A 54 -19.63 9.35 12.81
CA GLY A 54 -19.68 10.78 13.09
C GLY A 54 -20.47 11.58 12.05
N LEU A 55 -20.36 11.25 10.75
CA LEU A 55 -21.14 11.90 9.69
C LEU A 55 -22.58 11.38 9.63
N SER A 56 -22.81 10.09 9.94
CA SER A 56 -24.18 9.54 10.06
C SER A 56 -24.97 10.25 11.13
N GLU A 57 -24.40 10.41 12.31
CA GLU A 57 -25.01 11.10 13.43
C GLU A 57 -25.24 12.58 13.10
N LEU A 58 -24.21 13.27 12.58
CA LEU A 58 -24.27 14.70 12.25
C LEU A 58 -25.37 15.04 11.23
N HIS A 59 -25.55 14.19 10.23
CA HIS A 59 -26.49 14.44 9.13
C HIS A 59 -27.78 13.65 9.24
N GLY A 60 -28.00 12.92 10.36
CA GLY A 60 -29.25 12.15 10.61
C GLY A 60 -29.46 10.99 9.62
N MET A 61 -28.37 10.40 9.10
CA MET A 61 -28.43 9.28 8.16
C MET A 61 -28.40 7.94 8.89
N ASP A 62 -29.03 6.91 8.32
CA ASP A 62 -28.98 5.55 8.86
C ASP A 62 -27.56 4.98 8.73
N TYR A 63 -26.97 4.59 9.86
CA TYR A 63 -25.62 4.09 9.95
C TYR A 63 -25.37 2.86 9.04
N ASN A 64 -26.31 1.91 9.00
CA ASN A 64 -26.14 0.69 8.22
C ASN A 64 -26.17 0.96 6.72
N GLN A 65 -27.01 1.89 6.27
CA GLN A 65 -27.04 2.32 4.87
C GLN A 65 -25.74 3.01 4.48
N VAL A 66 -25.24 3.91 5.32
CA VAL A 66 -23.98 4.64 5.10
C VAL A 66 -22.80 3.67 5.07
N LEU A 67 -22.76 2.71 6.00
CA LEU A 67 -21.72 1.69 6.04
C LEU A 67 -21.72 0.79 4.79
N ALA A 68 -22.92 0.38 4.35
CA ALA A 68 -23.08 -0.47 3.16
C ALA A 68 -22.53 0.17 1.87
N ILE A 69 -22.57 1.51 1.77
CA ILE A 69 -22.05 2.26 0.62
C ILE A 69 -20.52 2.13 0.49
N SER A 70 -19.80 1.89 1.58
CA SER A 70 -18.34 1.79 1.57
C SER A 70 -17.84 0.64 0.68
N THR A 71 -18.59 -0.46 0.58
CA THR A 71 -18.20 -1.61 -0.27
C THR A 71 -18.26 -1.29 -1.77
N PRO A 72 -19.38 -0.83 -2.35
CA PRO A 72 -19.40 -0.44 -3.77
C PRO A 72 -18.45 0.72 -4.08
N ALA A 73 -18.29 1.68 -3.16
CA ALA A 73 -17.33 2.77 -3.32
C ALA A 73 -15.89 2.23 -3.47
N GLY A 74 -15.49 1.26 -2.65
CA GLY A 74 -14.19 0.60 -2.74
C GLY A 74 -13.99 -0.15 -4.06
N ILE A 75 -15.00 -0.86 -4.56
CA ILE A 75 -14.95 -1.58 -5.84
C ILE A 75 -14.78 -0.59 -7.00
N ILE A 76 -15.57 0.48 -7.04
CA ILE A 76 -15.47 1.51 -8.07
C ILE A 76 -14.10 2.19 -8.04
N ALA A 77 -13.57 2.44 -6.85
CA ALA A 77 -12.23 3.01 -6.68
C ALA A 77 -11.13 2.11 -7.26
N LEU A 78 -11.22 0.78 -7.08
CA LEU A 78 -10.29 -0.17 -7.69
C LEU A 78 -10.34 -0.14 -9.22
N ILE A 79 -11.54 -0.08 -9.80
CA ILE A 79 -11.71 0.04 -11.26
C ILE A 79 -11.13 1.37 -11.77
N SER A 80 -11.38 2.45 -11.04
CA SER A 80 -10.87 3.79 -11.37
C SER A 80 -9.34 3.86 -11.39
N CYS A 81 -8.64 3.01 -10.63
CA CYS A 81 -7.18 2.90 -10.68
C CYS A 81 -6.66 2.61 -12.08
N MET A 82 -7.41 1.88 -12.93
CA MET A 82 -7.01 1.64 -14.32
C MET A 82 -6.94 2.95 -15.11
N PHE A 83 -7.90 3.86 -14.89
CA PHE A 83 -7.86 5.19 -15.52
C PHE A 83 -6.65 6.01 -15.02
N TYR A 84 -6.37 6.01 -13.72
CA TYR A 84 -5.24 6.75 -13.16
C TYR A 84 -3.89 6.17 -13.60
N GLY A 85 -3.79 4.85 -13.77
CA GLY A 85 -2.60 4.19 -14.31
C GLY A 85 -2.33 4.59 -15.77
N TRP A 86 -3.38 4.63 -16.59
CA TRP A 86 -3.30 5.16 -17.96
C TRP A 86 -2.88 6.64 -17.95
N LEU A 87 -3.49 7.45 -17.10
CA LEU A 87 -3.16 8.86 -16.97
C LEU A 87 -1.69 9.06 -16.57
N ALA A 88 -1.21 8.31 -15.57
CA ALA A 88 0.18 8.35 -15.12
C ALA A 88 1.17 7.90 -16.21
N SER A 89 0.80 6.93 -17.04
CA SER A 89 1.62 6.50 -18.18
C SER A 89 1.73 7.55 -19.30
N LYS A 90 0.69 8.36 -19.48
CA LYS A 90 0.63 9.38 -20.54
C LYS A 90 1.10 10.77 -20.10
N LYS A 91 0.77 11.16 -18.88
CA LYS A 91 1.01 12.53 -18.36
C LYS A 91 2.00 12.56 -17.18
N GLY A 92 2.46 11.40 -16.71
CA GLY A 92 3.40 11.26 -15.60
C GLY A 92 2.77 11.33 -14.22
N ALA A 93 3.59 10.99 -13.22
CA ALA A 93 3.18 10.92 -11.82
C ALA A 93 2.75 12.27 -11.24
N GLN A 94 3.50 13.35 -11.55
CA GLN A 94 3.20 14.68 -11.02
C GLN A 94 1.82 15.17 -11.44
N PHE A 95 1.51 15.10 -12.74
CA PHE A 95 0.21 15.56 -13.24
C PHE A 95 -0.93 14.75 -12.62
N THR A 96 -0.78 13.42 -12.56
CA THR A 96 -1.79 12.53 -11.98
C THR A 96 -2.00 12.83 -10.49
N ALA A 97 -0.92 13.02 -9.73
CA ALA A 97 -1.01 13.36 -8.31
C ALA A 97 -1.71 14.70 -8.09
N VAL A 98 -1.32 15.75 -8.84
CA VAL A 98 -1.92 17.10 -8.72
C VAL A 98 -3.41 17.06 -9.03
N LEU A 99 -3.79 16.43 -10.16
CA LEU A 99 -5.20 16.33 -10.56
C LEU A 99 -6.03 15.61 -9.50
N CYS A 100 -5.54 14.44 -9.04
CA CYS A 100 -6.25 13.65 -8.04
C CYS A 100 -6.29 14.33 -6.67
N LEU A 101 -5.24 15.07 -6.26
CA LEU A 101 -5.23 15.83 -5.00
C LEU A 101 -6.21 16.99 -5.03
N VAL A 102 -6.29 17.75 -6.13
CA VAL A 102 -7.26 18.87 -6.26
C VAL A 102 -8.68 18.32 -6.24
N LEU A 103 -9.00 17.41 -7.14
CA LEU A 103 -10.35 16.85 -7.23
C LEU A 103 -10.71 16.04 -5.97
N GLY A 104 -9.74 15.31 -5.41
CA GLY A 104 -9.88 14.56 -4.16
C GLY A 104 -10.13 15.46 -2.96
N GLY A 105 -9.47 16.61 -2.89
CA GLY A 105 -9.73 17.62 -1.86
C GLY A 105 -11.17 18.16 -1.93
N PHE A 106 -11.66 18.52 -3.12
CA PHE A 106 -13.05 18.92 -3.29
C PHE A 106 -14.04 17.79 -2.98
N ALA A 107 -13.76 16.56 -3.43
CA ALA A 107 -14.60 15.39 -3.10
C ALA A 107 -14.63 15.12 -1.59
N THR A 108 -13.49 15.30 -0.90
CA THR A 108 -13.39 15.15 0.56
C THR A 108 -14.20 16.22 1.29
N ILE A 109 -14.13 17.48 0.86
CA ILE A 109 -14.96 18.57 1.41
C ILE A 109 -16.45 18.26 1.20
N TRP A 110 -16.82 17.82 0.01
CA TRP A 110 -18.21 17.42 -0.28
C TRP A 110 -18.65 16.24 0.58
N TYR A 111 -17.81 15.22 0.74
CA TYR A 111 -18.08 14.06 1.58
C TYR A 111 -18.42 14.45 3.04
N GLY A 112 -17.64 15.35 3.63
CA GLY A 112 -17.90 15.85 4.99
C GLY A 112 -19.22 16.62 5.14
N ASN A 113 -19.72 17.23 4.06
CA ASN A 113 -20.91 18.08 4.05
C ASN A 113 -22.11 17.46 3.30
N ALA A 114 -22.06 16.17 2.99
CA ALA A 114 -23.11 15.46 2.30
C ALA A 114 -24.28 15.16 3.26
N ASN A 115 -25.42 15.78 3.04
CA ASN A 115 -26.60 15.68 3.90
C ASN A 115 -27.68 14.72 3.35
N THR A 116 -27.41 14.03 2.26
CA THR A 116 -28.29 13.00 1.70
C THR A 116 -27.48 11.74 1.40
N ILE A 117 -28.12 10.56 1.49
CA ILE A 117 -27.46 9.27 1.21
C ILE A 117 -26.85 9.22 -0.19
N MET A 118 -27.53 9.81 -1.19
CA MET A 118 -27.02 9.85 -2.56
C MET A 118 -25.77 10.75 -2.67
N ALA A 119 -25.79 11.94 -2.07
CA ALA A 119 -24.62 12.83 -2.04
C ALA A 119 -23.46 12.18 -1.30
N TYR A 120 -23.72 11.50 -0.18
CA TYR A 120 -22.74 10.75 0.57
C TYR A 120 -22.11 9.63 -0.28
N ALA A 121 -22.93 8.82 -0.95
CA ALA A 121 -22.46 7.72 -1.79
C ALA A 121 -21.55 8.21 -2.94
N ILE A 122 -21.96 9.26 -3.63
CA ILE A 122 -21.18 9.80 -4.75
C ILE A 122 -19.88 10.43 -4.23
N SER A 123 -19.94 11.26 -3.20
CA SER A 123 -18.76 11.95 -2.67
C SER A 123 -17.75 11.00 -2.03
N LEU A 124 -18.22 9.99 -1.28
CA LEU A 124 -17.35 8.91 -0.75
C LEU A 124 -16.66 8.16 -1.87
N THR A 125 -17.41 7.75 -2.91
CA THR A 125 -16.86 7.02 -4.05
C THR A 125 -15.79 7.84 -4.77
N LEU A 126 -16.05 9.12 -5.02
CA LEU A 126 -15.08 10.03 -5.64
C LEU A 126 -13.86 10.25 -4.75
N MET A 127 -14.06 10.47 -3.44
CA MET A 127 -12.98 10.64 -2.49
C MET A 127 -12.07 9.40 -2.47
N VAL A 128 -12.63 8.21 -2.26
CA VAL A 128 -11.84 6.96 -2.19
C VAL A 128 -11.12 6.69 -3.52
N SER A 129 -11.78 6.91 -4.66
CA SER A 129 -11.19 6.77 -6.00
C SER A 129 -10.01 7.70 -6.19
N LEU A 130 -10.16 9.00 -5.92
CA LEU A 130 -9.13 10.03 -6.14
C LEU A 130 -7.98 9.91 -5.14
N VAL A 131 -8.26 9.52 -3.90
CA VAL A 131 -7.23 9.19 -2.91
C VAL A 131 -6.36 8.04 -3.40
N ASN A 132 -6.94 6.96 -3.94
CA ASN A 132 -6.17 5.89 -4.56
C ASN A 132 -5.38 6.37 -5.78
N GLY A 133 -5.92 7.30 -6.56
CA GLY A 133 -5.26 7.88 -7.72
C GLY A 133 -3.96 8.61 -7.36
N PHE A 134 -3.97 9.51 -6.39
CA PHE A 134 -2.76 10.24 -6.02
C PHE A 134 -1.79 9.43 -5.14
N SER A 135 -2.28 8.54 -4.30
CA SER A 135 -1.43 7.77 -3.38
C SER A 135 -0.98 6.44 -3.97
N ASN A 136 -1.92 5.52 -4.21
CA ASN A 136 -1.59 4.17 -4.65
C ASN A 136 -1.02 4.15 -6.08
N ILE A 137 -1.56 4.94 -7.00
CA ILE A 137 -1.05 4.95 -8.37
C ILE A 137 0.10 5.94 -8.52
N ALA A 138 -0.13 7.24 -8.36
CA ALA A 138 0.91 8.23 -8.58
C ALA A 138 2.07 8.10 -7.58
N GLY A 139 1.80 7.81 -6.30
CA GLY A 139 2.83 7.57 -5.28
C GLY A 139 3.76 6.43 -5.66
N ASN A 140 3.22 5.26 -6.08
CA ASN A 140 4.05 4.14 -6.52
C ASN A 140 4.80 4.44 -7.83
N VAL A 141 4.23 5.23 -8.75
CA VAL A 141 4.95 5.68 -9.96
C VAL A 141 6.12 6.60 -9.61
N TYR A 142 5.95 7.50 -8.63
CA TYR A 142 7.07 8.29 -8.09
C TYR A 142 8.19 7.39 -7.57
N MET A 143 7.85 6.40 -6.74
CA MET A 143 8.84 5.48 -6.17
C MET A 143 9.58 4.67 -7.24
N ALA A 144 8.85 4.15 -8.24
CA ALA A 144 9.44 3.41 -9.35
C ALA A 144 10.35 4.28 -10.24
N ASN A 145 9.99 5.55 -10.45
CA ASN A 145 10.79 6.47 -11.25
C ASN A 145 12.07 6.93 -10.54
N TRP A 146 11.96 7.25 -9.25
CA TRP A 146 13.08 7.81 -8.48
C TRP A 146 14.04 6.75 -7.94
N PHE A 147 13.52 5.55 -7.62
CA PHE A 147 14.29 4.50 -6.92
C PHE A 147 14.20 3.13 -7.59
N PRO A 148 14.57 2.99 -8.89
CA PRO A 148 14.44 1.71 -9.58
C PRO A 148 15.33 0.60 -8.98
N ARG A 149 16.50 0.95 -8.43
CA ARG A 149 17.46 -0.02 -7.82
C ARG A 149 17.33 -0.07 -6.29
N LYS A 150 17.11 1.08 -5.62
CA LYS A 150 16.96 1.18 -4.15
C LYS A 150 15.49 1.10 -3.71
N LYS A 151 14.61 0.52 -4.54
CA LYS A 151 13.16 0.50 -4.38
C LYS A 151 12.71 -0.11 -3.06
N GLY A 152 13.27 -1.25 -2.64
CA GLY A 152 12.89 -1.91 -1.39
C GLY A 152 13.09 -1.02 -0.18
N LEU A 153 14.28 -0.43 -0.06
CA LEU A 153 14.60 0.47 1.06
C LEU A 153 13.79 1.77 0.99
N ALA A 154 13.62 2.35 -0.20
CA ALA A 154 12.86 3.58 -0.38
C ALA A 154 11.36 3.38 -0.07
N LEU A 155 10.78 2.28 -0.54
CA LEU A 155 9.40 1.89 -0.22
C LEU A 155 9.24 1.60 1.28
N GLY A 156 10.21 0.91 1.90
CA GLY A 156 10.21 0.66 3.34
C GLY A 156 10.07 1.95 4.17
N TRP A 157 10.79 3.01 3.78
CA TRP A 157 10.63 4.33 4.41
C TRP A 157 9.29 4.98 4.10
N ALA A 158 8.84 4.97 2.85
CA ALA A 158 7.61 5.64 2.45
C ALA A 158 6.36 4.98 3.08
N THR A 159 6.31 3.65 3.14
CA THR A 159 5.16 2.91 3.70
C THR A 159 5.03 3.03 5.21
N MET A 160 6.05 3.53 5.92
CA MET A 160 5.88 3.94 7.32
C MET A 160 4.76 4.97 7.48
N GLY A 161 4.50 5.81 6.46
CA GLY A 161 3.39 6.75 6.45
C GLY A 161 2.02 6.08 6.58
N MET A 162 1.83 4.87 6.03
CA MET A 162 0.59 4.10 6.20
C MET A 162 0.36 3.71 7.66
N ASN A 163 1.39 3.14 8.29
CA ASN A 163 1.30 2.71 9.69
C ASN A 163 1.18 3.90 10.65
N LEU A 164 1.82 5.02 10.32
CA LEU A 164 1.66 6.26 11.08
C LEU A 164 0.21 6.77 11.00
N ALA A 165 -0.45 6.65 9.84
CA ALA A 165 -1.86 6.98 9.71
C ALA A 165 -2.73 6.11 10.62
N SER A 166 -2.52 4.79 10.62
CA SER A 166 -3.25 3.87 11.50
C SER A 166 -3.11 4.24 12.98
N ALA A 167 -1.96 4.75 13.39
CA ALA A 167 -1.71 5.14 14.77
C ALA A 167 -2.31 6.51 15.15
N THR A 168 -2.51 7.42 14.19
CA THR A 168 -2.75 8.84 14.52
C THR A 168 -4.00 9.46 13.90
N ILE A 169 -4.48 8.97 12.75
CA ILE A 169 -5.55 9.67 11.99
C ILE A 169 -6.86 9.79 12.77
N VAL A 170 -7.26 8.74 13.48
CA VAL A 170 -8.48 8.73 14.28
C VAL A 170 -8.40 9.79 15.38
N ILE A 171 -7.24 9.88 16.04
CA ILE A 171 -6.98 10.88 17.09
C ILE A 171 -7.05 12.29 16.51
N ILE A 172 -6.43 12.51 15.35
CA ILE A 172 -6.41 13.82 14.68
C ILE A 172 -7.82 14.23 14.26
N LEU A 173 -8.58 13.34 13.61
CA LEU A 173 -9.95 13.64 13.18
C LEU A 173 -10.85 13.99 14.36
N ASN A 174 -10.79 13.22 15.44
CA ASN A 174 -11.57 13.49 16.66
C ASN A 174 -11.12 14.80 17.33
N ALA A 175 -9.81 15.06 17.44
CA ALA A 175 -9.31 16.31 18.04
C ALA A 175 -9.76 17.53 17.22
N LEU A 176 -9.75 17.45 15.89
CA LEU A 176 -10.26 18.50 15.02
C LEU A 176 -11.77 18.68 15.19
N ALA A 177 -12.55 17.58 15.26
CA ALA A 177 -13.99 17.63 15.46
C ALA A 177 -14.36 18.31 16.78
N VAL A 178 -13.69 17.95 17.86
CA VAL A 178 -13.90 18.57 19.18
C VAL A 178 -13.49 20.04 19.18
N ARG A 179 -12.35 20.37 18.56
CA ARG A 179 -11.80 21.74 18.55
C ARG A 179 -12.64 22.71 17.72
N PHE A 180 -13.16 22.27 16.58
CA PHE A 180 -13.82 23.12 15.59
C PHE A 180 -15.34 22.90 15.49
N GLY A 181 -15.91 21.98 16.26
CA GLY A 181 -17.35 21.85 16.45
C GLY A 181 -18.06 20.92 15.46
N GLY A 182 -17.37 19.92 14.88
CA GLY A 182 -18.04 18.90 14.09
C GLY A 182 -17.12 18.08 13.20
N MET A 183 -17.55 16.85 12.90
CA MET A 183 -16.80 15.93 12.05
C MET A 183 -16.70 16.44 10.60
N ASN A 184 -17.72 17.12 10.10
CA ASN A 184 -17.70 17.75 8.77
C ASN A 184 -16.60 18.80 8.62
N ILE A 185 -16.32 19.57 9.69
CA ILE A 185 -15.23 20.56 9.67
C ILE A 185 -13.88 19.87 9.65
N SER A 186 -13.70 18.79 10.41
CA SER A 186 -12.49 17.97 10.38
C SER A 186 -12.20 17.48 8.96
N VAL A 187 -13.18 16.91 8.29
CA VAL A 187 -13.08 16.42 6.91
C VAL A 187 -12.80 17.58 5.93
N THR A 188 -13.44 18.73 6.13
CA THR A 188 -13.21 19.94 5.32
C THR A 188 -11.76 20.42 5.44
N ILE A 189 -11.20 20.45 6.65
CA ILE A 189 -9.78 20.80 6.89
C ILE A 189 -8.86 19.86 6.14
N ILE A 190 -9.11 18.55 6.20
CA ILE A 190 -8.33 17.54 5.47
C ILE A 190 -8.43 17.78 3.95
N GLY A 191 -9.63 18.04 3.43
CA GLY A 191 -9.82 18.34 2.00
C GLY A 191 -9.06 19.60 1.55
N VAL A 192 -9.10 20.67 2.35
CA VAL A 192 -8.31 21.89 2.10
C VAL A 192 -6.81 21.58 2.12
N PHE A 193 -6.36 20.79 3.09
CA PHE A 193 -4.95 20.37 3.16
C PHE A 193 -4.53 19.60 1.89
N MET A 194 -5.39 18.72 1.35
CA MET A 194 -5.12 18.01 0.09
C MET A 194 -4.95 18.99 -1.08
N ILE A 195 -5.76 20.05 -1.15
CA ILE A 195 -5.65 21.08 -2.20
C ILE A 195 -4.34 21.86 -2.03
N VAL A 196 -3.97 22.23 -0.80
CA VAL A 196 -2.68 22.87 -0.52
C VAL A 196 -1.51 21.95 -0.91
N LEU A 197 -1.63 20.66 -0.59
CA LEU A 197 -0.63 19.66 -0.98
C LEU A 197 -0.54 19.50 -2.51
N ALA A 198 -1.64 19.68 -3.25
CA ALA A 198 -1.60 19.70 -4.72
C ALA A 198 -0.77 20.87 -5.27
N VAL A 199 -0.92 22.07 -4.69
CA VAL A 199 -0.10 23.24 -5.04
C VAL A 199 1.37 22.97 -4.73
N PHE A 200 1.67 22.44 -3.55
CA PHE A 200 3.03 22.03 -3.17
C PHE A 200 3.60 21.01 -4.16
N THR A 201 2.81 19.98 -4.52
CA THR A 201 3.20 18.97 -5.50
C THR A 201 3.56 19.58 -6.85
N LYS A 202 2.73 20.50 -7.35
CA LYS A 202 2.97 21.17 -8.64
C LYS A 202 4.27 21.95 -8.66
N ILE A 203 4.60 22.63 -7.57
CA ILE A 203 5.76 23.53 -7.49
C ILE A 203 7.05 22.72 -7.22
N PHE A 204 7.03 21.84 -6.24
CA PHE A 204 8.24 21.25 -5.67
C PHE A 204 8.49 19.81 -6.08
N MET A 205 7.46 19.00 -6.36
CA MET A 205 7.61 17.57 -6.63
C MET A 205 7.65 17.27 -8.12
N LYS A 206 8.80 16.85 -8.65
CA LYS A 206 8.95 16.45 -10.05
C LYS A 206 8.67 14.96 -10.21
N GLY A 207 7.99 14.57 -11.30
CA GLY A 207 7.59 13.19 -11.57
C GLY A 207 8.75 12.22 -11.79
N THR A 208 9.88 12.75 -12.25
CA THR A 208 11.10 11.99 -12.48
C THR A 208 12.32 12.72 -11.92
N PRO A 209 13.39 11.98 -11.54
CA PRO A 209 14.63 12.62 -11.06
C PRO A 209 15.29 13.48 -12.12
N GLU A 210 15.18 13.12 -13.40
CA GLU A 210 15.74 13.83 -14.53
C GLU A 210 15.13 15.24 -14.67
N GLU A 211 13.82 15.37 -14.51
CA GLU A 211 13.12 16.67 -14.47
C GLU A 211 13.56 17.55 -13.29
N ALA A 212 14.04 16.92 -12.22
CA ALA A 212 14.58 17.62 -11.05
C ALA A 212 16.09 17.92 -11.18
N GLY A 213 16.74 17.54 -12.28
CA GLY A 213 18.19 17.66 -12.45
C GLY A 213 18.97 16.69 -11.55
N CYS A 214 18.40 15.52 -11.27
CA CYS A 214 18.99 14.47 -10.45
C CYS A 214 19.09 13.17 -11.24
N THR A 215 19.77 12.19 -10.67
CA THR A 215 19.86 10.83 -11.21
C THR A 215 18.97 9.88 -10.39
N PRO A 216 18.39 8.83 -11.01
CA PRO A 216 17.73 7.78 -10.27
C PRO A 216 18.66 7.20 -9.21
N ASP A 217 18.09 6.83 -8.05
CA ASP A 217 18.82 6.26 -6.91
C ASP A 217 19.96 7.14 -6.36
N ASN A 218 20.05 8.42 -6.77
CA ASN A 218 21.17 9.31 -6.48
C ASN A 218 22.54 8.74 -6.92
N LEU A 219 22.57 8.07 -8.09
CA LEU A 219 23.78 7.49 -8.66
C LEU A 219 24.64 8.56 -9.37
N PRO A 220 25.98 8.35 -9.50
CA PRO A 220 26.83 9.22 -10.27
C PRO A 220 26.42 9.34 -11.74
N LEU A 221 26.68 10.50 -12.37
CA LEU A 221 26.27 10.82 -13.75
C LEU A 221 26.85 9.84 -14.81
N ASP A 222 27.98 9.22 -14.54
CA ASP A 222 28.60 8.27 -15.47
C ASP A 222 27.78 6.98 -15.67
N TYR A 223 27.01 6.58 -14.66
CA TYR A 223 26.04 5.50 -14.78
C TYR A 223 24.87 5.85 -15.73
N MET A 224 24.51 7.14 -15.83
CA MET A 224 23.44 7.62 -16.69
C MET A 224 23.80 7.66 -18.16
N LYS A 225 25.09 7.77 -18.51
CA LYS A 225 25.52 7.78 -19.93
C LYS A 225 25.27 6.44 -20.61
N LYS A 226 25.33 5.34 -19.86
CA LYS A 226 25.01 3.99 -20.35
C LYS A 226 23.50 3.75 -20.51
N GLU A 227 22.64 4.36 -19.66
CA GLU A 227 21.17 4.23 -19.74
C GLU A 227 20.52 5.22 -20.74
N LYS A 228 21.15 6.36 -21.02
CA LYS A 228 20.63 7.38 -21.97
C LYS A 228 20.60 6.93 -23.43
N GLN A 229 21.26 5.83 -23.80
CA GLN A 229 21.24 5.29 -25.17
C GLN A 229 19.94 4.52 -25.49
N ASP A 230 19.06 4.27 -24.49
CA ASP A 230 17.85 3.52 -24.67
C ASP A 230 16.65 4.44 -24.90
N ASN A 231 16.36 4.73 -26.17
CA ASN A 231 15.13 5.41 -26.63
C ASN A 231 13.89 4.50 -26.47
N TYR A 232 13.82 3.74 -25.34
CA TYR A 232 12.73 2.84 -25.10
C TYR A 232 11.40 3.59 -24.97
N VAL A 233 10.47 3.25 -25.84
CA VAL A 233 9.07 3.72 -25.78
C VAL A 233 8.24 2.63 -25.11
N PRO A 234 7.36 2.96 -24.14
CA PRO A 234 6.49 1.97 -23.51
C PRO A 234 5.63 1.23 -24.53
N LYS A 235 5.68 -0.12 -24.51
CA LYS A 235 5.01 -1.01 -25.46
C LYS A 235 3.86 -1.80 -24.84
N LEU A 236 3.74 -1.79 -23.50
CA LEU A 236 2.68 -2.51 -22.80
C LEU A 236 1.32 -1.87 -23.04
N THR A 237 0.34 -2.74 -23.23
CA THR A 237 -1.09 -2.41 -23.17
C THR A 237 -1.72 -3.20 -22.03
N TYR A 238 -2.87 -2.77 -21.57
CA TYR A 238 -3.61 -3.51 -20.52
C TYR A 238 -3.82 -4.98 -20.90
N MET A 239 -4.15 -5.26 -22.16
CA MET A 239 -4.37 -6.63 -22.64
C MET A 239 -3.09 -7.47 -22.63
N LYS A 240 -1.94 -6.90 -22.99
CA LYS A 240 -0.64 -7.60 -22.92
C LYS A 240 -0.30 -7.94 -21.46
N VAL A 241 -0.53 -7.00 -20.54
CA VAL A 241 -0.30 -7.22 -19.08
C VAL A 241 -1.23 -8.30 -18.54
N PHE A 242 -2.53 -8.27 -18.88
CA PHE A 242 -3.50 -9.30 -18.48
C PHE A 242 -3.13 -10.71 -18.97
N LYS A 243 -2.53 -10.83 -20.15
CA LYS A 243 -2.09 -12.12 -20.69
C LYS A 243 -0.78 -12.63 -20.09
N THR A 244 -0.10 -11.82 -19.31
CA THR A 244 1.20 -12.15 -18.72
C THR A 244 1.03 -13.01 -17.48
N LYS A 245 1.63 -14.22 -17.46
CA LYS A 245 1.56 -15.18 -16.35
C LYS A 245 2.07 -14.57 -15.04
N GLU A 246 3.16 -13.80 -15.09
CA GLU A 246 3.78 -13.16 -13.94
C GLU A 246 2.84 -12.18 -13.27
N THR A 247 1.99 -11.46 -14.05
CA THR A 247 0.98 -10.55 -13.51
C THR A 247 -0.01 -11.29 -12.60
N TRP A 248 -0.49 -12.45 -13.02
CA TRP A 248 -1.43 -13.26 -12.25
C TRP A 248 -0.76 -13.88 -11.02
N LEU A 249 0.46 -14.39 -11.15
CA LEU A 249 1.18 -14.95 -10.00
C LEU A 249 1.46 -13.90 -8.93
N MET A 250 1.87 -12.69 -9.31
CA MET A 250 2.03 -11.57 -8.39
C MET A 250 0.70 -11.17 -7.76
N ALA A 251 -0.34 -11.00 -8.58
CA ALA A 251 -1.65 -10.57 -8.11
C ALA A 251 -2.29 -11.58 -7.14
N VAL A 252 -2.13 -12.87 -7.40
CA VAL A 252 -2.59 -13.94 -6.50
C VAL A 252 -1.78 -13.94 -5.22
N SER A 253 -0.44 -13.96 -5.30
CA SER A 253 0.41 -13.99 -4.12
C SER A 253 0.13 -12.78 -3.21
N TYR A 254 0.25 -11.57 -3.73
CA TYR A 254 0.04 -10.35 -2.93
C TYR A 254 -1.43 -10.10 -2.59
N GLY A 255 -2.36 -10.58 -3.41
CA GLY A 255 -3.79 -10.53 -3.12
C GLY A 255 -4.16 -11.42 -1.93
N VAL A 256 -3.61 -12.63 -1.88
CA VAL A 256 -3.77 -13.57 -0.78
C VAL A 256 -3.10 -13.04 0.49
N ASN A 257 -1.86 -12.54 0.42
CA ASN A 257 -1.22 -11.87 1.54
C ASN A 257 -2.09 -10.73 2.10
N GLY A 258 -2.64 -9.90 1.22
CA GLY A 258 -3.54 -8.82 1.61
C GLY A 258 -4.85 -9.31 2.23
N LEU A 259 -5.43 -10.39 1.69
CA LEU A 259 -6.63 -11.04 2.22
C LEU A 259 -6.39 -11.55 3.65
N VAL A 260 -5.30 -12.29 3.85
CA VAL A 260 -4.93 -12.82 5.16
C VAL A 260 -4.65 -11.69 6.15
N THR A 261 -3.91 -10.65 5.72
CA THR A 261 -3.63 -9.49 6.57
C THR A 261 -4.92 -8.79 7.03
N VAL A 262 -5.86 -8.53 6.11
CA VAL A 262 -7.15 -7.91 6.45
C VAL A 262 -7.95 -8.83 7.37
N GLY A 263 -8.03 -10.13 7.07
CA GLY A 263 -8.77 -11.10 7.87
C GLY A 263 -8.23 -11.21 9.28
N VAL A 264 -6.93 -11.39 9.44
CA VAL A 264 -6.26 -11.53 10.75
C VAL A 264 -6.39 -10.23 11.56
N MET A 265 -6.10 -9.08 10.95
CA MET A 265 -6.09 -7.80 11.67
C MET A 265 -7.47 -7.32 12.08
N SER A 266 -8.48 -7.52 11.22
CA SER A 266 -9.85 -7.12 11.54
C SER A 266 -10.46 -7.90 12.70
N GLN A 267 -9.94 -9.09 12.97
CA GLN A 267 -10.42 -9.97 14.03
C GLN A 267 -9.43 -10.17 15.18
N LEU A 268 -8.35 -9.41 15.21
CA LEU A 268 -7.34 -9.57 16.26
C LEU A 268 -7.92 -9.26 17.66
N VAL A 269 -8.73 -8.22 17.80
CA VAL A 269 -9.38 -7.87 19.07
C VAL A 269 -10.39 -8.94 19.51
N PRO A 270 -11.38 -9.36 18.68
CA PRO A 270 -12.24 -10.48 19.01
C PRO A 270 -11.49 -11.78 19.34
N ARG A 271 -10.42 -12.08 18.62
CA ARG A 271 -9.57 -13.26 18.88
C ARG A 271 -8.89 -13.20 20.25
N LEU A 272 -8.40 -12.02 20.66
CA LEU A 272 -7.82 -11.82 22.00
C LEU A 272 -8.87 -11.91 23.08
N MET A 273 -10.09 -11.41 22.84
CA MET A 273 -11.21 -11.56 23.78
C MET A 273 -11.64 -13.02 23.91
N GLU A 274 -11.65 -13.82 22.84
CA GLU A 274 -11.88 -15.27 22.87
C GLU A 274 -10.86 -15.99 23.77
N ARG A 275 -9.62 -15.45 23.87
CA ARG A 275 -8.56 -15.94 24.75
C ARG A 275 -8.64 -15.41 26.19
N GLY A 276 -9.70 -14.67 26.56
CA GLY A 276 -9.97 -14.19 27.89
C GLY A 276 -9.36 -12.82 28.22
N TYR A 277 -8.82 -12.07 27.22
CA TYR A 277 -8.35 -10.70 27.45
C TYR A 277 -9.52 -9.73 27.47
N GLU A 278 -9.46 -8.72 28.35
CA GLU A 278 -10.42 -7.62 28.36
C GLU A 278 -10.29 -6.76 27.10
N LEU A 279 -11.40 -6.15 26.68
CA LEU A 279 -11.48 -5.32 25.44
C LEU A 279 -10.39 -4.24 25.40
N ASN A 280 -10.18 -3.50 26.49
CA ASN A 280 -9.20 -2.41 26.53
C ASN A 280 -7.75 -2.96 26.36
N THR A 281 -7.46 -4.10 26.98
CA THR A 281 -6.16 -4.78 26.85
C THR A 281 -5.97 -5.28 25.43
N ALA A 282 -6.98 -5.87 24.82
CA ALA A 282 -6.94 -6.34 23.42
C ALA A 282 -6.71 -5.19 22.43
N ILE A 283 -7.38 -4.04 22.63
CA ILE A 283 -7.17 -2.83 21.83
C ILE A 283 -5.75 -2.30 21.99
N MET A 284 -5.22 -2.28 23.21
CA MET A 284 -3.85 -1.85 23.47
C MET A 284 -2.83 -2.77 22.79
N MET A 285 -3.03 -4.09 22.82
CA MET A 285 -2.18 -5.06 22.12
C MET A 285 -2.21 -4.85 20.59
N LEU A 286 -3.37 -4.59 20.01
CA LEU A 286 -3.51 -4.22 18.59
C LEU A 286 -2.74 -2.94 18.27
N THR A 287 -2.84 -1.93 19.10
CA THR A 287 -2.13 -0.64 18.94
C THR A 287 -0.61 -0.85 18.97
N ILE A 288 -0.10 -1.64 19.90
CA ILE A 288 1.33 -1.97 19.99
C ILE A 288 1.77 -2.72 18.72
N ALA A 289 0.99 -3.69 18.23
CA ALA A 289 1.29 -4.38 16.98
C ALA A 289 1.38 -3.42 15.78
N ALA A 290 0.47 -2.44 15.69
CA ALA A 290 0.51 -1.42 14.65
C ALA A 290 1.77 -0.53 14.73
N ILE A 291 2.18 -0.13 15.94
CA ILE A 291 3.44 0.63 16.16
C ILE A 291 4.66 -0.19 15.74
N VAL A 292 4.70 -1.48 16.08
CA VAL A 292 5.76 -2.41 15.62
C VAL A 292 5.79 -2.48 14.08
N GLY A 293 4.63 -2.37 13.43
CA GLY A 293 4.52 -2.32 11.96
C GLY A 293 5.28 -1.15 11.32
N ILE A 294 5.45 -0.03 12.02
CA ILE A 294 6.27 1.09 11.52
C ILE A 294 7.72 0.64 11.31
N ALA A 295 8.31 0.00 12.32
CA ALA A 295 9.65 -0.57 12.22
C ALA A 295 9.71 -1.74 11.20
N GLY A 296 8.63 -2.53 11.14
CA GLY A 296 8.45 -3.62 10.18
C GLY A 296 8.54 -3.17 8.72
N SER A 297 7.96 -2.01 8.37
CA SER A 297 8.04 -1.45 7.01
C SER A 297 9.49 -1.26 6.56
N TYR A 298 10.31 -0.67 7.42
CA TYR A 298 11.74 -0.48 7.14
C TYR A 298 12.49 -1.81 7.09
N ALA A 299 12.25 -2.69 8.07
CA ALA A 299 12.94 -3.98 8.14
C ALA A 299 12.73 -4.81 6.87
N TRP A 300 11.48 -4.94 6.40
CA TRP A 300 11.17 -5.63 5.15
C TRP A 300 11.73 -4.92 3.92
N GLY A 301 11.80 -3.58 3.94
CA GLY A 301 12.48 -2.82 2.89
C GLY A 301 13.98 -3.14 2.79
N VAL A 302 14.66 -3.33 3.93
CA VAL A 302 16.06 -3.78 3.98
C VAL A 302 16.21 -5.21 3.47
N VAL A 303 15.30 -6.11 3.85
CA VAL A 303 15.30 -7.50 3.38
C VAL A 303 15.12 -7.55 1.85
N ASP A 304 14.15 -6.81 1.31
CA ASP A 304 13.91 -6.67 -0.13
C ASP A 304 15.17 -6.14 -0.86
N GLN A 305 15.78 -5.11 -0.31
CA GLN A 305 16.98 -4.51 -0.93
C GLN A 305 18.19 -5.44 -0.92
N LYS A 306 18.35 -6.26 0.13
CA LYS A 306 19.52 -7.16 0.27
C LYS A 306 19.38 -8.47 -0.50
N TRP A 307 18.20 -9.08 -0.43
CA TRP A 307 17.99 -10.46 -0.91
C TRP A 307 17.12 -10.52 -2.17
N GLY A 308 16.63 -9.36 -2.64
CA GLY A 308 15.73 -9.25 -3.78
C GLY A 308 14.27 -9.52 -3.38
N THR A 309 13.36 -8.96 -4.17
CA THR A 309 11.93 -8.91 -3.84
C THR A 309 11.27 -10.30 -3.76
N LYS A 310 11.68 -11.24 -4.62
CA LYS A 310 11.14 -12.61 -4.58
C LYS A 310 11.50 -13.32 -3.28
N THR A 311 12.79 -13.31 -2.90
CA THR A 311 13.25 -13.93 -1.66
C THR A 311 12.61 -13.26 -0.44
N ALA A 312 12.54 -11.93 -0.43
CA ALA A 312 11.89 -11.19 0.65
C ALA A 312 10.40 -11.55 0.79
N SER A 313 9.67 -11.68 -0.32
CA SER A 313 8.27 -12.08 -0.32
C SER A 313 8.05 -13.52 0.17
N LEU A 314 8.96 -14.44 -0.18
CA LEU A 314 8.94 -15.82 0.33
C LEU A 314 9.19 -15.85 1.86
N CYS A 315 10.21 -15.12 2.32
CA CYS A 315 10.50 -14.98 3.75
C CYS A 315 9.32 -14.36 4.50
N PHE A 316 8.65 -13.38 3.89
CA PHE A 316 7.46 -12.73 4.45
C PHE A 316 6.29 -13.71 4.62
N ALA A 317 5.96 -14.49 3.59
CA ALA A 317 4.88 -15.47 3.65
C ALA A 317 5.15 -16.52 4.74
N ILE A 318 6.38 -17.05 4.82
CA ILE A 318 6.79 -17.98 5.87
C ILE A 318 6.68 -17.33 7.26
N TRP A 319 7.19 -16.09 7.40
CA TRP A 319 7.11 -15.32 8.64
C TRP A 319 5.66 -15.17 9.10
N TYR A 320 4.77 -14.87 8.16
CA TYR A 320 3.36 -14.66 8.48
C TYR A 320 2.66 -15.96 8.89
N ILE A 321 2.90 -17.05 8.16
CA ILE A 321 2.41 -18.39 8.52
C ILE A 321 2.85 -18.76 9.94
N VAL A 322 4.13 -18.59 10.27
CA VAL A 322 4.68 -18.87 11.60
C VAL A 322 4.06 -17.95 12.65
N GLY A 323 3.91 -16.66 12.35
CA GLY A 323 3.28 -15.68 13.23
C GLY A 323 1.83 -16.03 13.58
N ILE A 324 1.03 -16.45 12.58
CA ILE A 324 -0.33 -16.95 12.80
C ILE A 324 -0.28 -18.26 13.60
N GLY A 325 0.64 -19.18 13.27
CA GLY A 325 0.82 -20.45 13.98
C GLY A 325 1.07 -20.26 15.48
N PHE A 326 1.93 -19.31 15.87
CA PHE A 326 2.13 -18.98 17.28
C PHE A 326 0.85 -18.44 17.96
N ASN A 327 -0.04 -17.78 17.22
CA ASN A 327 -1.33 -17.33 17.76
C ASN A 327 -2.26 -18.50 18.12
N LEU A 328 -2.11 -19.64 17.48
CA LEU A 328 -2.95 -20.82 17.71
C LEU A 328 -2.55 -21.61 18.97
N ILE A 329 -1.30 -21.43 19.43
CA ILE A 329 -0.80 -22.09 20.63
C ILE A 329 -1.38 -21.42 21.88
N ASP A 330 -1.96 -22.23 22.77
CA ASP A 330 -2.51 -21.71 24.05
C ASP A 330 -1.40 -21.49 25.09
N ASN A 331 -0.58 -20.46 24.83
CA ASN A 331 0.50 -20.01 25.69
C ASN A 331 0.69 -18.49 25.54
N THR A 332 0.82 -17.78 26.65
CA THR A 332 0.94 -16.32 26.66
C THR A 332 2.22 -15.84 25.96
N ILE A 333 3.33 -16.54 26.11
CA ILE A 333 4.60 -16.17 25.46
C ILE A 333 4.46 -16.33 23.94
N CYS A 334 3.86 -17.43 23.48
CA CYS A 334 3.59 -17.66 22.06
C CYS A 334 2.68 -16.58 21.48
N LEU A 335 1.68 -16.12 22.24
CA LEU A 335 0.80 -15.03 21.84
C LEU A 335 1.58 -13.72 21.64
N TYR A 336 2.45 -13.33 22.57
CA TYR A 336 3.26 -12.10 22.42
C TYR A 336 4.22 -12.18 21.23
N ILE A 337 4.84 -13.36 21.01
CA ILE A 337 5.67 -13.60 19.82
C ILE A 337 4.82 -13.44 18.55
N SER A 338 3.62 -14.02 18.52
CA SER A 338 2.68 -13.88 17.42
C SER A 338 2.33 -12.41 17.14
N LEU A 339 1.95 -11.66 18.16
CA LEU A 339 1.60 -10.24 18.03
C LEU A 339 2.76 -9.40 17.48
N PHE A 340 3.98 -9.69 17.95
CA PHE A 340 5.18 -9.06 17.39
C PHE A 340 5.37 -9.42 15.92
N MET A 341 5.26 -10.70 15.58
CA MET A 341 5.45 -11.18 14.19
C MET A 341 4.37 -10.63 13.25
N ILE A 342 3.12 -10.62 13.67
CA ILE A 342 2.00 -10.04 12.92
C ILE A 342 2.22 -8.52 12.75
N GLY A 343 2.63 -7.82 13.81
CA GLY A 343 2.96 -6.40 13.76
C GLY A 343 4.04 -6.10 12.71
N VAL A 344 5.17 -6.81 12.74
CA VAL A 344 6.24 -6.68 11.74
C VAL A 344 5.72 -6.97 10.32
N ALA A 345 4.83 -7.96 10.16
CA ALA A 345 4.27 -8.32 8.86
C ALA A 345 3.36 -7.22 8.28
N ILE A 346 2.55 -6.56 9.10
CA ILE A 346 1.69 -5.44 8.63
C ILE A 346 2.53 -4.40 7.88
N GLY A 347 3.71 -4.07 8.42
CA GLY A 347 4.61 -3.09 7.81
C GLY A 347 5.12 -3.49 6.43
N GLY A 348 5.35 -4.79 6.18
CA GLY A 348 5.96 -5.28 4.94
C GLY A 348 5.01 -5.42 3.76
N ASN A 349 3.74 -5.67 4.00
CA ASN A 349 2.78 -6.07 2.97
C ASN A 349 2.67 -5.08 1.79
N ALA A 350 2.80 -3.79 2.04
CA ALA A 350 2.69 -2.75 1.01
C ALA A 350 3.97 -2.53 0.19
N ASN A 351 5.13 -3.03 0.65
CA ASN A 351 6.43 -2.80 0.01
C ASN A 351 6.64 -3.65 -1.24
N PHE A 352 6.24 -4.92 -1.18
CA PHE A 352 6.59 -5.92 -2.18
C PHE A 352 5.88 -5.78 -3.53
N PRO A 353 4.57 -5.47 -3.60
CA PRO A 353 3.87 -5.38 -4.88
C PRO A 353 4.52 -4.39 -5.85
N PRO A 354 4.74 -3.11 -5.50
CA PRO A 354 5.40 -2.17 -6.41
C PRO A 354 6.87 -2.52 -6.66
N SER A 355 7.57 -3.09 -5.67
CA SER A 355 8.95 -3.52 -5.83
C SER A 355 9.08 -4.63 -6.86
N MET A 356 8.20 -5.65 -6.82
CA MET A 356 8.22 -6.77 -7.76
C MET A 356 7.84 -6.34 -9.18
N VAL A 357 6.81 -5.50 -9.33
CA VAL A 357 6.42 -4.97 -10.64
C VAL A 357 7.56 -4.18 -11.26
N THR A 358 8.28 -3.36 -10.47
CA THR A 358 9.46 -2.65 -10.94
C THR A 358 10.57 -3.60 -11.37
N THR A 359 10.75 -4.73 -10.67
CA THR A 359 11.76 -5.75 -11.01
C THR A 359 11.49 -6.40 -12.37
N ILE A 360 10.23 -6.78 -12.61
CA ILE A 360 9.86 -7.57 -13.80
C ILE A 360 9.63 -6.68 -15.02
N PHE A 361 8.92 -5.56 -14.86
CA PHE A 361 8.50 -4.72 -15.99
C PHE A 361 9.34 -3.44 -16.16
N GLY A 362 10.20 -3.12 -15.19
CA GLY A 362 10.99 -1.89 -15.22
C GLY A 362 10.17 -0.63 -15.00
N ARG A 363 10.87 0.51 -14.85
CA ARG A 363 10.24 1.80 -14.46
C ARG A 363 9.32 2.40 -15.53
N LYS A 364 9.63 2.21 -16.82
CA LYS A 364 8.87 2.82 -17.92
C LYS A 364 7.52 2.15 -18.14
N GLU A 365 7.43 0.83 -17.95
CA GLU A 365 6.20 0.05 -18.07
C GLU A 365 5.42 -0.06 -16.75
N PHE A 366 6.02 0.36 -15.64
CA PHE A 366 5.46 0.25 -14.29
C PHE A 366 4.02 0.75 -14.17
N PRO A 367 3.61 1.93 -14.70
CA PRO A 367 2.28 2.48 -14.42
C PRO A 367 1.15 1.55 -14.86
N LEU A 368 1.25 0.98 -16.08
CA LEU A 368 0.23 0.07 -16.61
C LEU A 368 0.30 -1.31 -15.95
N ALA A 369 1.52 -1.86 -15.81
CA ALA A 369 1.73 -3.16 -15.21
C ALA A 369 1.27 -3.20 -13.74
N PHE A 370 1.65 -2.19 -12.96
CA PHE A 370 1.24 -2.06 -11.57
C PHE A 370 -0.26 -1.92 -11.41
N THR A 371 -0.90 -1.11 -12.25
CA THR A 371 -2.34 -0.88 -12.17
C THR A 371 -3.14 -2.15 -12.39
N VAL A 372 -2.82 -2.93 -13.41
CA VAL A 372 -3.50 -4.22 -13.68
C VAL A 372 -3.30 -5.18 -12.53
N MET A 373 -2.04 -5.39 -12.12
CA MET A 373 -1.70 -6.30 -11.03
C MET A 373 -2.41 -5.87 -9.73
N ASN A 374 -2.37 -4.59 -9.38
CA ASN A 374 -2.98 -4.05 -8.17
C ASN A 374 -4.52 -4.13 -8.18
N THR A 375 -5.15 -4.00 -9.36
CA THR A 375 -6.61 -4.18 -9.47
C THR A 375 -7.01 -5.62 -9.18
N ILE A 376 -6.33 -6.61 -9.76
CA ILE A 376 -6.59 -8.04 -9.50
C ILE A 376 -6.28 -8.37 -8.03
N GLN A 377 -5.14 -7.92 -7.51
CA GLN A 377 -4.76 -8.05 -6.10
C GLN A 377 -5.84 -7.49 -5.17
N GLY A 378 -6.37 -6.30 -5.48
CA GLY A 378 -7.40 -5.65 -4.68
C GLY A 378 -8.72 -6.43 -4.64
N VAL A 379 -9.11 -7.05 -5.76
CA VAL A 379 -10.29 -7.93 -5.80
C VAL A 379 -10.10 -9.12 -4.88
N ILE A 380 -8.95 -9.79 -4.94
CA ILE A 380 -8.65 -10.94 -4.07
C ILE A 380 -8.65 -10.52 -2.60
N ARG A 381 -7.98 -9.41 -2.27
CA ARG A 381 -7.92 -8.87 -0.90
C ARG A 381 -9.31 -8.60 -0.32
N ASN A 382 -10.22 -8.07 -1.12
CA ASN A 382 -11.57 -7.73 -0.68
C ASN A 382 -12.44 -8.96 -0.34
N LEU A 383 -12.03 -10.18 -0.72
CA LEU A 383 -12.67 -11.41 -0.30
C LEU A 383 -12.40 -11.78 1.18
N ALA A 384 -11.54 -11.03 1.88
CA ALA A 384 -11.15 -11.34 3.26
C ALA A 384 -12.35 -11.55 4.20
N PHE A 385 -13.35 -10.65 4.16
CA PHE A 385 -14.52 -10.74 5.02
C PHE A 385 -15.46 -11.89 4.65
N VAL A 386 -15.54 -12.24 3.37
CA VAL A 386 -16.32 -13.41 2.90
C VAL A 386 -15.67 -14.69 3.40
N VAL A 387 -14.34 -14.82 3.23
CA VAL A 387 -13.58 -15.97 3.73
C VAL A 387 -13.69 -16.08 5.25
N LEU A 388 -13.59 -14.96 5.96
CA LEU A 388 -13.75 -14.89 7.40
C LEU A 388 -15.13 -15.38 7.85
N ALA A 389 -16.20 -14.86 7.23
CA ALA A 389 -17.57 -15.26 7.56
C ALA A 389 -17.79 -16.75 7.34
N ILE A 390 -17.31 -17.31 6.22
CA ILE A 390 -17.37 -18.74 5.93
C ILE A 390 -16.57 -19.53 6.97
N ALA A 391 -15.34 -19.12 7.27
CA ALA A 391 -14.49 -19.80 8.23
C ALA A 391 -15.12 -19.85 9.63
N ILE A 392 -15.66 -18.74 10.11
CA ILE A 392 -16.36 -18.70 11.42
C ILE A 392 -17.64 -19.53 11.38
N SER A 393 -18.42 -19.51 10.29
CA SER A 393 -19.65 -20.29 10.19
C SER A 393 -19.40 -21.81 10.24
N ILE A 394 -18.28 -22.27 9.69
CA ILE A 394 -17.91 -23.69 9.67
C ILE A 394 -17.27 -24.12 10.99
N THR A 395 -16.41 -23.28 11.57
CA THR A 395 -15.57 -23.67 12.72
C THR A 395 -16.13 -23.21 14.06
N GLY A 396 -17.06 -22.23 14.05
CA GLY A 396 -17.64 -21.66 15.26
C GLY A 396 -16.69 -20.80 16.11
N SER A 397 -15.46 -20.51 15.62
CA SER A 397 -14.44 -19.83 16.43
C SER A 397 -13.49 -18.98 15.59
N PHE A 398 -12.89 -17.96 16.21
CA PHE A 398 -11.80 -17.20 15.60
C PHE A 398 -10.52 -18.03 15.46
N THR A 399 -10.30 -19.02 16.34
CA THR A 399 -9.21 -19.99 16.21
C THR A 399 -9.30 -20.72 14.87
N GLY A 400 -10.47 -21.21 14.50
CA GLY A 400 -10.71 -21.89 13.22
C GLY A 400 -10.50 -20.97 12.03
N ALA A 401 -10.92 -19.72 12.12
CA ALA A 401 -10.68 -18.71 11.07
C ALA A 401 -9.17 -18.47 10.86
N TYR A 402 -8.38 -18.40 11.93
CA TYR A 402 -6.92 -18.23 11.84
C TYR A 402 -6.23 -19.45 11.20
N ILE A 403 -6.71 -20.69 11.47
CA ILE A 403 -6.23 -21.89 10.79
C ILE A 403 -6.49 -21.82 9.28
N VAL A 404 -7.70 -21.38 8.89
CA VAL A 404 -8.06 -21.20 7.47
C VAL A 404 -7.17 -20.15 6.82
N PHE A 405 -6.93 -19.00 7.45
CA PHE A 405 -6.04 -17.98 6.92
C PHE A 405 -4.60 -18.46 6.80
N MET A 406 -4.10 -19.22 7.76
CA MET A 406 -2.77 -19.83 7.68
C MET A 406 -2.66 -20.79 6.50
N GLY A 407 -3.69 -21.60 6.23
CA GLY A 407 -3.76 -22.48 5.06
C GLY A 407 -3.83 -21.71 3.74
N ILE A 408 -4.59 -20.62 3.71
CA ILE A 408 -4.71 -19.75 2.52
C ILE A 408 -3.37 -19.06 2.21
N GLU A 409 -2.59 -18.66 3.22
CA GLU A 409 -1.28 -18.03 3.04
C GLU A 409 -0.29 -18.94 2.30
N VAL A 410 -0.43 -20.27 2.39
CA VAL A 410 0.37 -21.22 1.61
C VAL A 410 0.15 -21.03 0.11
N ILE A 411 -1.04 -20.59 -0.34
CA ILE A 411 -1.30 -20.28 -1.76
C ILE A 411 -0.40 -19.13 -2.21
N SER A 412 -0.25 -18.09 -1.39
CA SER A 412 0.67 -16.98 -1.65
C SER A 412 2.11 -17.46 -1.82
N LEU A 413 2.56 -18.33 -0.90
CA LEU A 413 3.90 -18.93 -0.94
C LEU A 413 4.12 -19.71 -2.23
N ILE A 414 3.17 -20.58 -2.62
CA ILE A 414 3.25 -21.37 -3.85
C ILE A 414 3.28 -20.47 -5.09
N ALA A 415 2.39 -19.46 -5.17
CA ALA A 415 2.36 -18.53 -6.28
C ALA A 415 3.70 -17.79 -6.43
N MET A 416 4.31 -17.39 -5.31
CA MET A 416 5.62 -16.73 -5.32
C MET A 416 6.77 -17.66 -5.70
N LEU A 417 6.73 -18.92 -5.33
CA LEU A 417 7.72 -19.93 -5.77
C LEU A 417 7.70 -20.12 -7.29
N LEU A 418 6.49 -20.16 -7.88
CA LEU A 418 6.28 -20.34 -9.33
C LEU A 418 6.58 -19.07 -10.15
N LEU A 419 6.73 -17.91 -9.51
CA LEU A 419 7.00 -16.64 -10.18
C LEU A 419 8.43 -16.63 -10.75
N ASN A 420 8.57 -16.18 -12.00
CA ASN A 420 9.88 -15.82 -12.56
C ASN A 420 10.09 -14.31 -12.37
N ASP A 421 11.08 -13.93 -11.58
CA ASP A 421 11.40 -12.54 -11.23
C ASP A 421 12.45 -11.89 -12.14
N LYS A 422 12.86 -12.56 -13.21
CA LYS A 422 13.78 -11.97 -14.20
C LYS A 422 13.07 -10.83 -14.95
N PRO A 423 13.81 -9.76 -15.29
CA PRO A 423 13.28 -8.70 -16.16
C PRO A 423 12.71 -9.29 -17.44
N LYS A 424 11.51 -8.85 -17.80
CA LYS A 424 10.80 -9.35 -18.97
C LYS A 424 11.16 -8.50 -20.19
N GLU A 425 11.69 -9.13 -21.21
CA GLU A 425 11.81 -8.52 -22.54
C GLU A 425 10.40 -8.44 -23.15
N ILE A 426 9.99 -7.24 -23.53
CA ILE A 426 8.67 -6.98 -24.09
C ILE A 426 8.84 -7.00 -25.61
N GLU A 427 8.47 -8.14 -26.20
CA GLU A 427 8.43 -8.30 -27.65
C GLU A 427 7.36 -7.41 -28.27
N ASP A 428 7.57 -7.01 -29.53
CA ASP A 428 6.71 -6.13 -30.31
C ASP A 428 5.29 -6.68 -30.52
#